data_0ef9c6ef7661a372d8145fda69864506
#
_entry.id   0ef9c6ef7661a372d8145fda69864506
#
_cell.length_a   1.000
_cell.length_b   1.000
_cell.length_c   1.000
_cell.angle_alpha   90.00
_cell.angle_beta   90.00
_cell.angle_gamma   90.00
#
_symmetry.space_group_name_H-M   'P 1'
#
loop_
_entity.id
_entity.type
_entity.pdbx_description
1 polymer ?
#
loop_
_entity_poly.entity_id
_entity_poly.type
_entity_poly.pdbx_seq_one_letter_code
_entity_poly.pdbx_strand_id
1 'polypeptide(L)'
;MKTINTTGKNNINKLIHDRNKDNNTENVSKRCNISYEEPNHSEQIKLINKYYMNQQDNMETNIIREIKSKLNGYKNQDIKKHIYQEDELIKIDQIIEKLVSSKLLCYYCKDNVKILFVEVRDNKQWTLDRIDNNICHNNDNTVICCLKCNLERRVQNANNFKFTKQLKIKKL
;
A
#
# COMPACT_ATOMS: atom_id res chain seq x y z
N MET A 1 37.28 13.01 -13.87
CA MET A 1 35.83 12.89 -14.13
C MET A 1 35.56 11.44 -14.52
N LYS A 2 34.68 10.71 -13.80
CA LYS A 2 34.33 9.33 -14.20
C LYS A 2 33.13 9.40 -15.13
N THR A 3 33.27 8.93 -16.35
CA THR A 3 32.19 8.88 -17.35
C THR A 3 31.58 7.50 -17.31
N ILE A 4 30.25 7.40 -17.10
CA ILE A 4 29.51 6.16 -17.16
C ILE A 4 28.76 6.10 -18.48
N ASN A 5 29.11 5.16 -19.34
CA ASN A 5 28.41 4.94 -20.60
C ASN A 5 27.20 4.03 -20.34
N THR A 6 26.00 4.58 -20.50
CA THR A 6 24.76 3.82 -20.32
C THR A 6 24.26 3.34 -21.69
N THR A 7 24.17 2.04 -21.88
CA THR A 7 23.63 1.41 -23.09
C THR A 7 22.25 0.80 -22.79
N GLY A 8 21.36 0.81 -23.80
CA GLY A 8 20.03 0.23 -23.73
C GLY A 8 18.91 1.27 -23.62
N LYS A 9 17.92 1.13 -24.51
CA LYS A 9 16.80 2.09 -24.68
C LYS A 9 16.05 2.37 -23.35
N ASN A 10 15.86 1.34 -22.51
CA ASN A 10 15.17 1.50 -21.24
C ASN A 10 16.00 2.27 -20.19
N ASN A 11 17.33 2.12 -20.19
CA ASN A 11 18.21 2.83 -19.28
C ASN A 11 18.35 4.30 -19.69
N ILE A 12 18.42 4.58 -21.00
CA ILE A 12 18.45 5.93 -21.56
C ILE A 12 17.12 6.66 -21.24
N ASN A 13 15.97 6.02 -21.45
CA ASN A 13 14.66 6.58 -21.12
C ASN A 13 14.54 6.90 -19.62
N LYS A 14 15.10 6.07 -18.76
CA LYS A 14 15.11 6.29 -17.32
C LYS A 14 15.94 7.53 -16.94
N LEU A 15 17.11 7.72 -17.54
CA LEU A 15 17.95 8.90 -17.34
C LEU A 15 17.31 10.20 -17.88
N ILE A 16 16.58 10.13 -19.00
CA ILE A 16 15.83 11.27 -19.55
C ILE A 16 14.66 11.62 -18.61
N HIS A 17 13.95 10.61 -18.10
CA HIS A 17 12.85 10.83 -17.14
C HIS A 17 13.33 11.44 -15.83
N ASP A 18 14.49 11.03 -15.31
CA ASP A 18 15.06 11.58 -14.08
C ASP A 18 15.54 13.02 -14.24
N ARG A 19 16.05 13.41 -15.43
CA ARG A 19 16.44 14.81 -15.71
C ARG A 19 15.25 15.77 -15.87
N ASN A 20 14.08 15.26 -16.28
CA ASN A 20 12.88 16.07 -16.44
C ASN A 20 12.09 16.22 -15.10
N LYS A 21 12.52 15.56 -14.04
CA LYS A 21 11.88 15.66 -12.71
C LYS A 21 12.15 16.95 -11.96
N ASP A 22 13.20 17.69 -12.33
CA ASP A 22 13.61 18.88 -11.58
C ASP A 22 12.84 20.17 -11.94
N ASN A 23 11.92 20.14 -12.92
CA ASN A 23 11.26 21.36 -13.42
C ASN A 23 9.75 21.28 -13.64
N ASN A 24 9.01 20.34 -13.02
CA ASN A 24 7.55 20.39 -13.10
C ASN A 24 6.90 20.09 -11.75
N THR A 25 6.10 21.03 -11.26
CA THR A 25 4.98 20.77 -10.35
C THR A 25 4.37 19.42 -10.72
N GLU A 26 4.43 18.46 -9.78
CA GLU A 26 3.94 17.10 -9.95
C GLU A 26 2.50 17.16 -10.49
N ASN A 27 2.32 16.93 -11.77
CA ASN A 27 1.02 16.57 -12.32
C ASN A 27 0.68 15.19 -11.79
N VAL A 28 0.12 15.15 -10.58
CA VAL A 28 -0.37 13.93 -9.96
C VAL A 28 -1.49 13.41 -10.84
N SER A 29 -1.24 12.31 -11.53
CA SER A 29 -2.25 11.69 -12.38
C SER A 29 -3.35 11.10 -11.51
N LYS A 30 -4.59 11.51 -11.76
CA LYS A 30 -5.77 10.93 -11.09
C LYS A 30 -6.08 9.55 -11.67
N ARG A 31 -6.61 8.68 -10.83
CA ARG A 31 -7.08 7.36 -11.25
C ARG A 31 -8.32 7.52 -12.14
N CYS A 32 -8.34 6.82 -13.26
CA CYS A 32 -9.50 6.77 -14.14
C CYS A 32 -10.66 6.00 -13.47
N ASN A 33 -11.90 6.41 -13.76
CA ASN A 33 -13.13 5.73 -13.31
C ASN A 33 -13.38 5.73 -11.78
N ILE A 34 -12.96 6.77 -11.08
CA ILE A 34 -13.36 6.99 -9.70
C ILE A 34 -14.64 7.82 -9.67
N SER A 35 -15.67 7.31 -9.01
CA SER A 35 -17.00 7.91 -8.87
C SER A 35 -17.25 8.56 -7.50
N TYR A 36 -16.19 8.78 -6.72
CA TYR A 36 -16.28 9.36 -5.38
C TYR A 36 -15.25 10.46 -5.16
N GLU A 37 -15.58 11.41 -4.31
CA GLU A 37 -14.62 12.33 -3.71
C GLU A 37 -13.84 11.58 -2.61
N GLU A 38 -12.55 11.90 -2.45
CA GLU A 38 -11.72 11.23 -1.45
C GLU A 38 -12.18 11.64 -0.04
N PRO A 39 -12.70 10.68 0.77
CA PRO A 39 -13.12 10.98 2.13
C PRO A 39 -11.90 11.27 3.01
N ASN A 40 -12.06 12.13 4.00
CA ASN A 40 -11.00 12.34 4.99
C ASN A 40 -10.78 11.08 5.87
N HIS A 41 -9.68 11.04 6.61
CA HIS A 41 -9.30 9.87 7.40
C HIS A 41 -10.38 9.44 8.41
N SER A 42 -11.01 10.39 9.10
CA SER A 42 -12.07 10.10 10.07
C SER A 42 -13.30 9.49 9.40
N GLU A 43 -13.66 9.99 8.22
CA GLU A 43 -14.76 9.45 7.41
C GLU A 43 -14.45 8.04 6.93
N GLN A 44 -13.23 7.77 6.47
CA GLN A 44 -12.81 6.43 6.06
C GLN A 44 -12.85 5.43 7.23
N ILE A 45 -12.46 5.85 8.44
CA ILE A 45 -12.63 5.00 9.66
C ILE A 45 -14.11 4.72 9.92
N LYS A 46 -14.99 5.72 9.84
CA LYS A 46 -16.42 5.52 10.03
C LYS A 46 -17.00 4.56 8.99
N LEU A 47 -16.62 4.71 7.72
CA LEU A 47 -17.07 3.86 6.63
C LEU A 47 -16.67 2.40 6.83
N ILE A 48 -15.41 2.12 7.16
CA ILE A 48 -14.95 0.73 7.37
C ILE A 48 -15.58 0.10 8.62
N ASN A 49 -15.80 0.89 9.69
CA ASN A 49 -16.48 0.40 10.89
C ASN A 49 -17.96 0.09 10.62
N LYS A 50 -18.68 0.94 9.87
CA LYS A 50 -20.05 0.65 9.44
C LYS A 50 -20.13 -0.65 8.66
N TYR A 51 -19.22 -0.85 7.72
CA TYR A 51 -19.14 -2.09 6.96
C TYR A 51 -18.92 -3.29 7.88
N TYR A 52 -17.95 -3.20 8.78
CA TYR A 52 -17.64 -4.27 9.74
C TYR A 52 -18.84 -4.63 10.62
N MET A 53 -19.69 -3.65 10.93
CA MET A 53 -20.92 -3.84 11.72
C MET A 53 -22.16 -4.22 10.87
N ASN A 54 -21.98 -4.57 9.59
CA ASN A 54 -23.07 -4.89 8.64
C ASN A 54 -24.13 -3.77 8.48
N GLN A 55 -23.76 -2.52 8.68
CA GLN A 55 -24.62 -1.37 8.44
C GLN A 55 -24.39 -0.88 6.99
N GLN A 56 -25.24 -1.31 6.07
CA GLN A 56 -25.06 -1.06 4.63
C GLN A 56 -25.13 0.44 4.25
N ASP A 57 -24.18 0.86 3.39
CA ASP A 57 -24.12 2.19 2.80
C ASP A 57 -23.61 2.12 1.33
N ASN A 58 -23.99 3.08 0.48
CA ASN A 58 -23.62 3.12 -0.94
C ASN A 58 -22.08 3.17 -1.18
N MET A 59 -21.30 3.71 -0.25
CA MET A 59 -19.84 3.78 -0.32
C MET A 59 -19.14 2.45 -0.06
N GLU A 60 -19.85 1.49 0.51
CA GLU A 60 -19.40 0.14 0.81
C GLU A 60 -18.90 -0.60 -0.43
N THR A 61 -19.63 -0.46 -1.54
CA THR A 61 -19.27 -1.05 -2.84
C THR A 61 -17.88 -0.62 -3.31
N ASN A 62 -17.48 0.64 -3.06
CA ASN A 62 -16.18 1.16 -3.43
C ASN A 62 -15.07 0.57 -2.55
N ILE A 63 -15.29 0.45 -1.24
CA ILE A 63 -14.34 -0.16 -0.30
C ILE A 63 -14.06 -1.61 -0.70
N ILE A 64 -15.11 -2.39 -0.92
CA ILE A 64 -15.00 -3.81 -1.31
C ILE A 64 -14.31 -3.96 -2.65
N ARG A 65 -14.63 -3.10 -3.61
CA ARG A 65 -13.95 -3.10 -4.92
C ARG A 65 -12.43 -2.86 -4.78
N GLU A 66 -12.02 -1.91 -3.95
CA GLU A 66 -10.61 -1.64 -3.68
C GLU A 66 -9.93 -2.83 -2.98
N ILE A 67 -10.58 -3.43 -1.99
CA ILE A 67 -10.04 -4.60 -1.29
C ILE A 67 -9.90 -5.79 -2.25
N LYS A 68 -10.95 -6.12 -3.02
CA LYS A 68 -10.92 -7.21 -4.01
C LYS A 68 -9.84 -6.99 -5.08
N SER A 69 -9.71 -5.77 -5.59
CA SER A 69 -8.69 -5.43 -6.58
C SER A 69 -7.28 -5.68 -6.06
N LYS A 70 -6.98 -5.25 -4.83
CA LYS A 70 -5.67 -5.47 -4.21
C LYS A 70 -5.45 -6.95 -3.86
N LEU A 71 -6.46 -7.63 -3.33
CA LEU A 71 -6.39 -9.06 -3.01
C LEU A 71 -6.01 -9.89 -4.25
N ASN A 72 -6.65 -9.62 -5.39
CA ASN A 72 -6.30 -10.26 -6.66
C ASN A 72 -4.85 -9.96 -7.08
N GLY A 73 -4.39 -8.73 -6.83
CA GLY A 73 -2.98 -8.36 -7.05
C GLY A 73 -2.02 -9.17 -6.19
N TYR A 74 -2.33 -9.39 -4.91
CA TYR A 74 -1.52 -10.20 -3.98
C TYR A 74 -1.52 -11.69 -4.37
N LYS A 75 -2.69 -12.24 -4.71
CA LYS A 75 -2.80 -13.61 -5.26
C LYS A 75 -1.86 -13.79 -6.46
N ASN A 76 -1.90 -12.87 -7.42
CA ASN A 76 -1.03 -12.93 -8.60
C ASN A 76 0.46 -12.78 -8.26
N GLN A 77 0.81 -12.00 -7.25
CA GLN A 77 2.20 -11.88 -6.76
C GLN A 77 2.68 -13.19 -6.16
N ASP A 78 1.87 -13.85 -5.34
CA ASP A 78 2.20 -15.12 -4.70
C ASP A 78 2.34 -16.25 -5.71
N ILE A 79 1.45 -16.30 -6.72
CA ILE A 79 1.57 -17.24 -7.84
C ILE A 79 2.90 -17.04 -8.59
N LYS A 80 3.24 -15.79 -8.93
CA LYS A 80 4.51 -15.48 -9.63
C LYS A 80 5.75 -15.83 -8.82
N LYS A 81 5.64 -15.83 -7.50
CA LYS A 81 6.74 -16.20 -6.58
C LYS A 81 6.74 -17.68 -6.20
N HIS A 82 5.80 -18.47 -6.71
CA HIS A 82 5.64 -19.91 -6.40
C HIS A 82 5.43 -20.20 -4.90
N ILE A 83 4.78 -19.25 -4.19
CA ILE A 83 4.45 -19.37 -2.76
C ILE A 83 2.93 -19.33 -2.50
N TYR A 84 2.12 -19.30 -3.55
CA TYR A 84 0.66 -19.26 -3.43
C TYR A 84 0.11 -20.58 -2.86
N GLN A 85 -0.74 -20.45 -1.85
CA GLN A 85 -1.51 -21.53 -1.24
C GLN A 85 -2.97 -21.05 -1.15
N GLU A 86 -3.89 -21.78 -1.80
CA GLU A 86 -5.28 -21.35 -1.94
C GLU A 86 -6.01 -21.22 -0.61
N ASP A 87 -5.84 -22.21 0.27
CA ASP A 87 -6.50 -22.27 1.57
C ASP A 87 -5.95 -21.26 2.58
N GLU A 88 -4.71 -20.79 2.38
CA GLU A 88 -4.05 -19.86 3.28
C GLU A 88 -4.18 -18.39 2.88
N LEU A 89 -4.56 -18.11 1.62
CA LEU A 89 -4.69 -16.72 1.17
C LEU A 89 -5.65 -15.97 2.08
N ILE A 90 -5.20 -14.79 2.57
CA ILE A 90 -6.02 -13.92 3.43
C ILE A 90 -7.38 -13.63 2.80
N LYS A 91 -8.45 -13.72 3.58
CA LYS A 91 -9.82 -13.48 3.14
C LYS A 91 -10.22 -12.02 3.31
N ILE A 92 -11.27 -11.60 2.60
CA ILE A 92 -11.76 -10.21 2.63
C ILE A 92 -12.09 -9.77 4.06
N ASP A 93 -12.80 -10.62 4.81
CA ASP A 93 -13.22 -10.31 6.19
C ASP A 93 -12.02 -10.11 7.13
N GLN A 94 -10.96 -10.91 6.96
CA GLN A 94 -9.71 -10.75 7.69
C GLN A 94 -8.97 -9.45 7.34
N ILE A 95 -9.03 -9.03 6.07
CA ILE A 95 -8.49 -7.72 5.65
C ILE A 95 -9.26 -6.59 6.32
N ILE A 96 -10.59 -6.67 6.33
CA ILE A 96 -11.46 -5.67 6.96
C ILE A 96 -11.16 -5.58 8.46
N GLU A 97 -11.09 -6.72 9.14
CA GLU A 97 -10.72 -6.78 10.56
C GLU A 97 -9.37 -6.10 10.83
N LYS A 98 -8.34 -6.36 9.98
CA LYS A 98 -7.05 -5.70 10.10
C LYS A 98 -7.13 -4.18 9.85
N LEU A 99 -7.92 -3.72 8.89
CA LEU A 99 -8.12 -2.30 8.62
C LEU A 99 -8.81 -1.61 9.81
N VAL A 100 -9.84 -2.23 10.39
CA VAL A 100 -10.53 -1.74 11.58
C VAL A 100 -9.59 -1.72 12.79
N SER A 101 -8.95 -2.85 13.10
CA SER A 101 -8.08 -2.99 14.29
C SER A 101 -6.87 -2.05 14.24
N SER A 102 -6.32 -1.79 13.04
CA SER A 102 -5.24 -0.83 12.85
C SER A 102 -5.68 0.63 12.96
N LYS A 103 -7.00 0.92 12.98
CA LYS A 103 -7.58 2.27 12.89
C LYS A 103 -7.06 3.03 11.66
N LEU A 104 -6.86 2.33 10.56
CA LEU A 104 -6.24 2.86 9.34
C LEU A 104 -4.89 3.55 9.60
N LEU A 105 -4.07 2.99 10.47
CA LEU A 105 -2.70 3.45 10.72
C LEU A 105 -1.69 2.46 10.14
N CYS A 106 -0.64 2.99 9.55
CA CYS A 106 0.47 2.20 9.04
C CYS A 106 1.19 1.44 10.17
N TYR A 107 1.41 0.15 9.99
CA TYR A 107 2.14 -0.68 10.96
C TYR A 107 3.55 -0.14 11.27
N TYR A 108 4.22 0.42 10.26
CA TYR A 108 5.59 0.91 10.37
C TYR A 108 5.70 2.34 10.86
N CYS A 109 5.19 3.32 10.12
CA CYS A 109 5.37 4.75 10.45
C CYS A 109 4.27 5.34 11.34
N LYS A 110 3.17 4.62 11.55
CA LYS A 110 1.98 5.09 12.29
C LYS A 110 1.23 6.25 11.64
N ASP A 111 1.59 6.63 10.43
CA ASP A 111 0.81 7.60 9.66
C ASP A 111 -0.50 7.00 9.17
N ASN A 112 -1.46 7.86 8.86
CA ASN A 112 -2.74 7.47 8.32
C ASN A 112 -2.59 6.75 6.98
N VAL A 113 -3.35 5.68 6.78
CA VAL A 113 -3.50 5.03 5.48
C VAL A 113 -4.90 5.27 4.91
N LYS A 114 -5.01 5.27 3.58
CA LYS A 114 -6.25 5.52 2.85
C LYS A 114 -6.73 4.23 2.21
N ILE A 115 -8.00 3.87 2.43
CA ILE A 115 -8.67 2.78 1.69
C ILE A 115 -9.15 3.32 0.34
N LEU A 116 -9.83 4.47 0.37
CA LEU A 116 -10.30 5.20 -0.79
C LEU A 116 -9.33 6.34 -1.08
N PHE A 117 -8.80 6.38 -2.30
CA PHE A 117 -7.81 7.36 -2.74
C PHE A 117 -7.97 7.65 -4.23
N VAL A 118 -7.72 8.89 -4.64
CA VAL A 118 -7.94 9.40 -5.99
C VAL A 118 -6.64 9.42 -6.81
N GLU A 119 -5.50 9.60 -6.16
CA GLU A 119 -4.21 9.72 -6.83
C GLU A 119 -3.65 8.37 -7.26
N VAL A 120 -3.06 8.31 -8.45
CA VAL A 120 -2.32 7.13 -8.89
C VAL A 120 -1.07 6.98 -8.01
N ARG A 121 -0.87 5.81 -7.41
CA ARG A 121 0.25 5.51 -6.52
C ARG A 121 0.34 6.43 -5.29
N ASP A 122 -0.80 6.88 -4.76
CA ASP A 122 -0.81 7.61 -3.50
C ASP A 122 0.06 6.90 -2.45
N ASN A 123 1.04 7.59 -1.91
CA ASN A 123 1.99 7.07 -0.92
C ASN A 123 1.30 6.60 0.37
N LYS A 124 0.13 7.14 0.70
CA LYS A 124 -0.67 6.80 1.87
C LYS A 124 -1.71 5.71 1.61
N GLN A 125 -1.88 5.24 0.36
CA GLN A 125 -2.80 4.13 0.12
C GLN A 125 -2.42 2.91 0.96
N TRP A 126 -3.42 2.21 1.48
CA TRP A 126 -3.20 1.00 2.23
C TRP A 126 -2.61 -0.12 1.37
N THR A 127 -1.79 -0.94 1.96
CA THR A 127 -1.25 -2.16 1.35
C THR A 127 -1.15 -3.26 2.40
N LEU A 128 -1.18 -4.50 1.96
CA LEU A 128 -0.73 -5.64 2.76
C LEU A 128 0.76 -5.84 2.52
N ASP A 129 1.54 -5.87 3.57
CA ASP A 129 2.95 -6.22 3.51
C ASP A 129 3.18 -7.52 4.27
N ARG A 130 3.94 -8.44 3.70
CA ARG A 130 4.27 -9.71 4.31
C ARG A 130 5.41 -9.53 5.30
N ILE A 131 5.26 -10.03 6.52
CA ILE A 131 6.32 -10.01 7.53
C ILE A 131 7.51 -10.84 7.03
N ASP A 132 7.24 -12.06 6.57
CA ASP A 132 8.18 -12.93 5.87
C ASP A 132 7.83 -13.00 4.38
N ASN A 133 8.77 -12.58 3.52
CA ASN A 133 8.58 -12.54 2.08
C ASN A 133 8.57 -13.92 1.40
N ASN A 134 8.97 -14.97 2.12
CA ASN A 134 8.99 -16.36 1.63
C ASN A 134 7.64 -17.08 1.82
N ILE A 135 6.72 -16.51 2.61
CA ILE A 135 5.41 -17.06 2.89
C ILE A 135 4.36 -16.25 2.12
N CYS A 136 3.25 -16.88 1.71
CA CYS A 136 2.14 -16.24 1.01
C CYS A 136 1.49 -15.09 1.82
N HIS A 137 0.58 -14.34 1.18
CA HIS A 137 -0.23 -13.34 1.87
C HIS A 137 -1.34 -14.02 2.69
N ASN A 138 -0.98 -14.64 3.82
CA ASN A 138 -1.94 -15.19 4.76
C ASN A 138 -2.25 -14.20 5.90
N ASN A 139 -3.22 -14.55 6.75
CA ASN A 139 -3.63 -13.67 7.83
C ASN A 139 -2.50 -13.35 8.81
N ASP A 140 -1.72 -14.35 9.22
CA ASP A 140 -0.71 -14.17 10.26
C ASP A 140 0.56 -13.49 9.75
N ASN A 141 0.85 -13.66 8.44
CA ASN A 141 2.03 -13.12 7.79
C ASN A 141 1.82 -11.70 7.21
N THR A 142 0.66 -11.06 7.38
CA THR A 142 0.39 -9.77 6.74
C THR A 142 0.06 -8.68 7.74
N VAL A 143 0.53 -7.46 7.44
CA VAL A 143 0.22 -6.23 8.19
C VAL A 143 -0.27 -5.13 7.26
N ILE A 144 -1.13 -4.23 7.80
CA ILE A 144 -1.57 -3.04 7.08
C ILE A 144 -0.45 -2.00 7.14
N CYS A 145 -0.01 -1.53 5.97
CA CYS A 145 0.94 -0.43 5.89
C CYS A 145 0.63 0.51 4.72
N CYS A 146 1.25 1.70 4.71
CA CYS A 146 1.16 2.61 3.58
C CYS A 146 2.07 2.15 2.43
N LEU A 147 1.72 2.50 1.20
CA LEU A 147 2.50 2.15 0.01
C LEU A 147 3.96 2.59 0.14
N LYS A 148 4.20 3.80 0.66
CA LYS A 148 5.55 4.32 0.88
C LYS A 148 6.40 3.37 1.73
N CYS A 149 5.91 2.95 2.90
CA CYS A 149 6.64 2.04 3.78
C CYS A 149 6.83 0.66 3.15
N ASN A 150 5.82 0.13 2.46
CA ASN A 150 5.93 -1.15 1.76
C ASN A 150 7.04 -1.12 0.71
N LEU A 151 7.09 -0.08 -0.12
CA LEU A 151 8.13 0.08 -1.14
C LEU A 151 9.52 0.31 -0.55
N GLU A 152 9.63 1.04 0.56
CA GLU A 152 10.91 1.31 1.22
C GLU A 152 11.46 0.08 1.95
N ARG A 153 10.59 -0.73 2.56
CA ARG A 153 11.01 -1.93 3.30
C ARG A 153 11.66 -2.98 2.39
N ARG A 154 11.08 -3.21 1.22
CA ARG A 154 11.57 -4.25 0.29
C ARG A 154 11.74 -5.63 0.96
N VAL A 155 13.00 -6.07 1.11
CA VAL A 155 13.38 -7.36 1.72
C VAL A 155 13.94 -7.21 3.15
N GLN A 156 13.93 -6.01 3.71
CA GLN A 156 14.41 -5.79 5.07
C GLN A 156 13.53 -6.52 6.09
N ASN A 157 14.13 -6.94 7.20
CA ASN A 157 13.38 -7.52 8.31
C ASN A 157 12.33 -6.53 8.82
N ALA A 158 11.08 -7.00 8.97
CA ALA A 158 9.94 -6.16 9.32
C ALA A 158 10.10 -5.45 10.68
N ASN A 159 10.66 -6.15 11.69
CA ASN A 159 10.86 -5.57 13.02
C ASN A 159 11.95 -4.50 13.01
N ASN A 160 13.07 -4.74 12.33
CA ASN A 160 14.14 -3.76 12.21
C ASN A 160 13.67 -2.51 11.46
N PHE A 161 12.94 -2.69 10.35
CA PHE A 161 12.38 -1.58 9.59
C PHE A 161 11.36 -0.79 10.43
N LYS A 162 10.47 -1.47 11.17
CA LYS A 162 9.54 -0.82 12.09
C LYS A 162 10.26 0.01 13.14
N PHE A 163 11.29 -0.55 13.77
CA PHE A 163 12.10 0.16 14.76
C PHE A 163 12.68 1.44 14.17
N THR A 164 13.32 1.38 13.00
CA THR A 164 13.92 2.57 12.37
C THR A 164 12.88 3.64 12.01
N LYS A 165 11.67 3.22 11.55
CA LYS A 165 10.59 4.17 11.22
C LYS A 165 9.98 4.86 12.43
N GLN A 166 10.02 4.24 13.59
CA GLN A 166 9.45 4.79 14.83
C GLN A 166 10.51 5.45 15.73
N LEU A 167 11.78 5.35 15.37
CA LEU A 167 12.87 5.97 16.11
C LEU A 167 12.80 7.50 15.99
N LYS A 168 12.65 8.18 17.13
CA LYS A 168 12.72 9.65 17.21
C LYS A 168 14.07 10.05 17.80
N ILE A 169 14.96 10.57 16.96
CA ILE A 169 16.24 11.10 17.39
C ILE A 169 16.03 12.58 17.70
N LYS A 170 16.21 12.97 18.97
CA LYS A 170 16.29 14.39 19.37
C LYS A 170 17.76 14.78 19.39
N LYS A 171 18.10 15.84 18.66
CA LYS A 171 19.40 16.48 18.79
C LYS A 171 19.39 17.26 20.13
N LEU A 172 20.32 16.96 21.03
CA LEU A 172 20.55 17.71 22.27
C LEU A 172 21.26 19.02 21.95
#